data_7ca2a9f771167fa372df5b40a2c40846
#
_entry.id   7ca2a9f771167fa372df5b40a2c40846
#
_cell.length_a   1.000
_cell.length_b   1.000
_cell.length_c   1.000
_cell.angle_alpha   90.00
_cell.angle_beta   90.00
_cell.angle_gamma   90.00
#
_symmetry.space_group_name_H-M   'P 1'
#
loop_
_entity.id
_entity.type
_entity.pdbx_description
1 polymer ?
#
loop_
_entity_poly.entity_id
_entity_poly.type
_entity_poly.pdbx_seq_one_letter_code
_entity_poly.pdbx_strand_id
1 'polypeptide(L)'
;MLCCFFLAAKTSLSGNVFKKEMYRLTVYHYTTSAQETVLNNYLKNALLPALHRYGYKNIGVFKLIANDTTVLKTMYVYLPLKNLQDHLAITDKLVKDSSYQKAGAAYNNAVYTNAAYTRMEVILLKAFSLAPQMKLPKLIAAKNERVYELRSYESATEKIFANKVYMFNEGGEIDLFKRLNFNAVFYAEVIAGSHMPNLMYMTSFENKTDREAHWKNFVDSPEWKKLSTLPEYQNNVSHIDIMLLQPMEYSDF
;
A
#
# COMPACT_ATOMS: atom_id res chain seq x y z
N MET A 1 -36.15 -7.00 -57.11
CA MET A 1 -34.98 -6.29 -56.56
C MET A 1 -35.08 -6.36 -55.04
N LEU A 2 -34.44 -7.36 -54.44
CA LEU A 2 -34.57 -7.70 -53.03
C LEU A 2 -33.35 -7.11 -52.28
N CYS A 3 -33.59 -6.11 -51.44
CA CYS A 3 -32.54 -5.45 -50.64
C CYS A 3 -32.39 -6.20 -49.35
N CYS A 4 -31.30 -7.00 -49.19
CA CYS A 4 -30.93 -7.61 -47.94
C CYS A 4 -30.20 -6.59 -47.03
N PHE A 5 -30.87 -6.16 -45.93
CA PHE A 5 -30.20 -5.42 -44.87
C PHE A 5 -29.42 -6.39 -43.96
N PHE A 6 -28.11 -6.32 -44.00
CA PHE A 6 -27.26 -6.97 -43.03
C PHE A 6 -27.24 -6.12 -41.77
N LEU A 7 -27.90 -6.58 -40.68
CA LEU A 7 -27.74 -6.04 -39.33
C LEU A 7 -26.43 -6.59 -38.78
N ALA A 8 -25.39 -5.77 -38.72
CA ALA A 8 -24.18 -6.08 -37.97
C ALA A 8 -24.44 -5.95 -36.47
N ALA A 9 -24.56 -7.07 -35.77
CA ALA A 9 -24.61 -7.10 -34.31
C ALA A 9 -23.24 -6.67 -33.76
N LYS A 10 -23.17 -5.48 -33.17
CA LYS A 10 -22.04 -5.07 -32.35
C LYS A 10 -22.08 -5.87 -31.05
N THR A 11 -21.30 -6.93 -30.95
CA THR A 11 -20.99 -7.59 -29.68
C THR A 11 -20.15 -6.62 -28.85
N SER A 12 -20.77 -5.93 -27.91
CA SER A 12 -20.05 -5.22 -26.86
C SER A 12 -19.45 -6.26 -25.93
N LEU A 13 -18.16 -6.47 -26.01
CA LEU A 13 -17.39 -7.12 -24.96
C LEU A 13 -17.45 -6.22 -23.70
N SER A 14 -18.42 -6.45 -22.82
CA SER A 14 -18.42 -5.89 -21.47
C SER A 14 -17.31 -6.61 -20.70
N GLY A 15 -16.09 -6.14 -20.80
CA GLY A 15 -15.04 -6.51 -19.86
C GLY A 15 -15.54 -6.13 -18.46
N ASN A 16 -15.49 -7.07 -17.51
CA ASN A 16 -15.74 -6.78 -16.10
C ASN A 16 -14.76 -5.68 -15.65
N VAL A 17 -15.21 -4.44 -15.62
CA VAL A 17 -14.45 -3.33 -15.05
C VAL A 17 -14.45 -3.55 -13.53
N PHE A 18 -13.40 -4.18 -13.02
CA PHE A 18 -13.21 -4.33 -11.60
C PHE A 18 -13.23 -2.95 -10.94
N LYS A 19 -14.07 -2.80 -9.92
CA LYS A 19 -14.10 -1.56 -9.12
C LYS A 19 -12.74 -1.39 -8.45
N LYS A 20 -12.12 -0.22 -8.64
CA LYS A 20 -10.84 0.10 -8.00
C LYS A 20 -11.02 0.13 -6.49
N GLU A 21 -10.16 -0.59 -5.79
CA GLU A 21 -10.07 -0.52 -4.33
C GLU A 21 -9.51 0.81 -3.88
N MET A 22 -9.80 1.13 -2.64
CA MET A 22 -9.17 2.20 -1.88
C MET A 22 -8.28 1.56 -0.81
N TYR A 23 -7.24 2.26 -0.41
CA TYR A 23 -6.39 1.81 0.68
C TYR A 23 -6.22 2.93 1.69
N ARG A 24 -6.15 2.55 2.96
CA ARG A 24 -5.70 3.43 4.03
C ARG A 24 -4.37 2.92 4.54
N LEU A 25 -3.36 3.76 4.47
CA LEU A 25 -2.08 3.54 5.12
C LEU A 25 -2.01 4.46 6.34
N THR A 26 -1.91 3.88 7.53
CA THR A 26 -1.68 4.63 8.77
C THR A 26 -0.23 4.46 9.17
N VAL A 27 0.48 5.56 9.41
CA VAL A 27 1.88 5.56 9.83
C VAL A 27 1.95 6.10 11.26
N TYR A 28 2.42 5.28 12.18
CA TYR A 28 2.70 5.68 13.56
C TYR A 28 4.18 5.96 13.72
N HIS A 29 4.51 7.14 14.25
CA HIS A 29 5.85 7.52 14.63
C HIS A 29 6.00 7.42 16.14
N TYR A 30 7.09 6.81 16.60
CA TYR A 30 7.36 6.63 18.02
C TYR A 30 8.88 6.62 18.28
N THR A 31 9.30 6.82 19.53
CA THR A 31 10.72 6.93 19.87
C THR A 31 11.13 5.99 21.01
N THR A 32 10.19 5.42 21.77
CA THR A 32 10.48 4.58 22.93
C THR A 32 9.94 3.17 22.80
N SER A 33 10.57 2.22 23.48
CA SER A 33 10.09 0.84 23.58
C SER A 33 8.73 0.73 24.31
N ALA A 34 8.45 1.65 25.23
CA ALA A 34 7.16 1.73 25.90
C ALA A 34 6.04 2.06 24.90
N GLN A 35 6.26 3.04 24.01
CA GLN A 35 5.33 3.36 22.92
C GLN A 35 5.14 2.19 21.97
N GLU A 36 6.24 1.52 21.59
CA GLU A 36 6.17 0.33 20.72
C GLU A 36 5.32 -0.77 21.37
N THR A 37 5.49 -1.00 22.66
CA THR A 37 4.69 -2.00 23.40
C THR A 37 3.21 -1.64 23.42
N VAL A 38 2.85 -0.38 23.68
CA VAL A 38 1.45 0.08 23.67
C VAL A 38 0.85 -0.05 22.27
N LEU A 39 1.58 0.38 21.23
CA LEU A 39 1.14 0.25 19.82
C LEU A 39 0.92 -1.21 19.43
N ASN A 40 1.88 -2.09 19.72
CA ASN A 40 1.77 -3.51 19.40
C ASN A 40 0.56 -4.16 20.09
N ASN A 41 0.37 -3.90 21.38
CA ASN A 41 -0.76 -4.41 22.13
C ASN A 41 -2.09 -3.90 21.57
N TYR A 42 -2.18 -2.62 21.24
CA TYR A 42 -3.36 -2.01 20.62
C TYR A 42 -3.68 -2.62 19.27
N LEU A 43 -2.70 -2.70 18.38
CA LEU A 43 -2.89 -3.23 17.04
C LEU A 43 -3.29 -4.71 17.06
N LYS A 44 -2.56 -5.53 17.85
CA LYS A 44 -2.78 -6.97 17.96
C LYS A 44 -4.11 -7.33 18.64
N ASN A 45 -4.43 -6.67 19.75
CA ASN A 45 -5.50 -7.13 20.65
C ASN A 45 -6.79 -6.30 20.52
N ALA A 46 -6.74 -5.10 19.96
CA ALA A 46 -7.91 -4.22 19.83
C ALA A 46 -8.26 -3.94 18.36
N LEU A 47 -7.36 -3.29 17.60
CA LEU A 47 -7.69 -2.78 16.27
C LEU A 47 -7.94 -3.91 15.25
N LEU A 48 -6.99 -4.84 15.07
CA LEU A 48 -7.15 -5.92 14.08
C LEU A 48 -8.36 -6.80 14.38
N PRO A 49 -8.58 -7.29 15.63
CA PRO A 49 -9.78 -8.06 15.95
C PRO A 49 -11.09 -7.30 15.68
N ALA A 50 -11.14 -5.99 15.95
CA ALA A 50 -12.31 -5.17 15.66
C ALA A 50 -12.55 -5.05 14.15
N LEU A 51 -11.51 -4.74 13.38
CA LEU A 51 -11.61 -4.65 11.92
C LEU A 51 -12.04 -5.98 11.28
N HIS A 52 -11.51 -7.11 11.76
CA HIS A 52 -11.92 -8.43 11.30
C HIS A 52 -13.41 -8.71 11.60
N ARG A 53 -13.91 -8.33 12.80
CA ARG A 53 -15.35 -8.44 13.13
C ARG A 53 -16.22 -7.59 12.19
N TYR A 54 -15.70 -6.47 11.69
CA TYR A 54 -16.39 -5.61 10.71
C TYR A 54 -16.25 -6.11 9.27
N GLY A 55 -15.58 -7.24 9.06
CA GLY A 55 -15.43 -7.87 7.74
C GLY A 55 -14.27 -7.35 6.91
N TYR A 56 -13.39 -6.50 7.47
CA TYR A 56 -12.13 -6.15 6.81
C TYR A 56 -11.15 -7.31 6.90
N LYS A 57 -10.40 -7.54 5.82
CA LYS A 57 -9.45 -8.65 5.68
C LYS A 57 -8.15 -8.12 5.06
N ASN A 58 -7.11 -8.96 5.12
CA ASN A 58 -5.81 -8.65 4.54
C ASN A 58 -5.23 -7.34 5.09
N ILE A 59 -5.25 -7.19 6.42
CA ILE A 59 -4.75 -6.02 7.12
C ILE A 59 -3.25 -6.22 7.37
N GLY A 60 -2.43 -5.40 6.72
CA GLY A 60 -0.99 -5.44 6.88
C GLY A 60 -0.55 -4.60 8.08
N VAL A 61 0.25 -5.17 8.97
CA VAL A 61 0.95 -4.43 10.02
C VAL A 61 2.43 -4.70 9.87
N PHE A 62 3.20 -3.63 9.71
CA PHE A 62 4.62 -3.72 9.42
C PHE A 62 5.42 -2.75 10.29
N LYS A 63 6.65 -3.12 10.61
CA LYS A 63 7.66 -2.20 11.16
C LYS A 63 8.74 -1.91 10.13
N LEU A 64 9.33 -0.72 10.20
CA LEU A 64 10.53 -0.42 9.41
C LEU A 64 11.69 -1.30 9.90
N ILE A 65 12.39 -1.96 8.98
CA ILE A 65 13.54 -2.82 9.34
C ILE A 65 14.63 -2.00 10.06
N ALA A 66 14.82 -0.73 9.67
CA ALA A 66 15.77 0.17 10.30
C ALA A 66 15.37 0.66 11.70
N ASN A 67 14.21 0.29 12.25
CA ASN A 67 13.76 0.75 13.57
C ASN A 67 14.72 0.42 14.71
N ASP A 68 15.49 -0.63 14.58
CA ASP A 68 16.45 -1.04 15.63
C ASP A 68 17.66 -0.09 15.72
N THR A 69 17.92 0.71 14.69
CA THR A 69 19.08 1.62 14.59
C THR A 69 18.70 3.10 14.54
N THR A 70 17.41 3.44 14.39
CA THR A 70 16.93 4.82 14.29
C THR A 70 16.30 5.31 15.59
N VAL A 71 16.44 6.62 15.86
CA VAL A 71 15.76 7.28 16.99
C VAL A 71 14.27 7.37 16.74
N LEU A 72 13.89 7.87 15.56
CA LEU A 72 12.48 7.92 15.15
C LEU A 72 12.13 6.60 14.45
N LYS A 73 11.27 5.85 15.11
CA LYS A 73 10.77 4.55 14.65
C LYS A 73 9.41 4.70 14.01
N THR A 74 9.08 3.80 13.08
CA THR A 74 7.80 3.81 12.38
C THR A 74 7.12 2.44 12.36
N MET A 75 5.79 2.46 12.45
CA MET A 75 4.94 1.29 12.26
C MET A 75 3.82 1.64 11.28
N TYR A 76 3.60 0.76 10.32
CA TYR A 76 2.65 0.95 9.22
C TYR A 76 1.48 0.01 9.37
N VAL A 77 0.26 0.52 9.18
CA VAL A 77 -0.96 -0.29 9.10
C VAL A 77 -1.60 -0.06 7.73
N TYR A 78 -1.58 -1.08 6.91
CA TYR A 78 -2.22 -1.10 5.60
C TYR A 78 -3.60 -1.74 5.71
N LEU A 79 -4.62 -1.04 5.24
CA LEU A 79 -6.02 -1.49 5.30
C LEU A 79 -6.69 -1.33 3.94
N PRO A 80 -7.01 -2.43 3.25
CA PRO A 80 -7.84 -2.39 2.06
C PRO A 80 -9.28 -1.96 2.40
N LEU A 81 -9.82 -1.05 1.59
CA LEU A 81 -11.18 -0.49 1.72
C LEU A 81 -11.93 -0.71 0.41
N LYS A 82 -13.23 -0.98 0.47
CA LYS A 82 -14.07 -1.08 -0.73
C LYS A 82 -14.33 0.28 -1.39
N ASN A 83 -14.33 1.34 -0.57
CA ASN A 83 -14.59 2.71 -0.99
C ASN A 83 -14.22 3.72 0.12
N LEU A 84 -14.28 5.00 -0.18
CA LEU A 84 -13.95 6.07 0.77
C LEU A 84 -14.93 6.10 1.97
N GLN A 85 -16.18 5.70 1.80
CA GLN A 85 -17.17 5.67 2.88
C GLN A 85 -16.77 4.71 4.00
N ASP A 86 -16.10 3.60 3.67
CA ASP A 86 -15.56 2.67 4.68
C ASP A 86 -14.57 3.38 5.62
N HIS A 87 -13.71 4.26 5.08
CA HIS A 87 -12.77 5.03 5.89
C HIS A 87 -13.48 5.88 6.95
N LEU A 88 -14.56 6.56 6.56
CA LEU A 88 -15.35 7.40 7.46
C LEU A 88 -16.08 6.56 8.51
N ALA A 89 -16.66 5.44 8.10
CA ALA A 89 -17.48 4.58 8.97
C ALA A 89 -16.67 3.82 10.03
N ILE A 90 -15.38 3.54 9.79
CA ILE A 90 -14.55 2.77 10.74
C ILE A 90 -14.47 3.45 12.11
N THR A 91 -14.22 4.76 12.15
CA THR A 91 -14.08 5.51 13.41
C THR A 91 -15.36 5.42 14.24
N ASP A 92 -16.51 5.62 13.61
CA ASP A 92 -17.82 5.55 14.30
C ASP A 92 -18.12 4.15 14.86
N LYS A 93 -17.71 3.10 14.12
CA LYS A 93 -17.85 1.71 14.58
C LYS A 93 -16.94 1.44 15.78
N LEU A 94 -15.68 1.84 15.71
CA LEU A 94 -14.69 1.62 16.78
C LEU A 94 -15.07 2.34 18.07
N VAL A 95 -15.59 3.56 18.01
CA VAL A 95 -16.04 4.32 19.18
C VAL A 95 -17.15 3.58 19.94
N LYS A 96 -18.02 2.87 19.22
CA LYS A 96 -19.17 2.13 19.79
C LYS A 96 -18.83 0.68 20.18
N ASP A 97 -17.66 0.17 19.83
CA ASP A 97 -17.26 -1.21 20.11
C ASP A 97 -16.64 -1.34 21.50
N SER A 98 -17.42 -1.85 22.46
CA SER A 98 -16.99 -2.02 23.85
C SER A 98 -15.79 -2.97 23.99
N SER A 99 -15.71 -4.01 23.17
CA SER A 99 -14.58 -4.96 23.17
C SER A 99 -13.30 -4.27 22.70
N TYR A 100 -13.39 -3.46 21.64
CA TYR A 100 -12.27 -2.63 21.17
C TYR A 100 -11.85 -1.61 22.21
N GLN A 101 -12.79 -0.90 22.83
CA GLN A 101 -12.50 0.12 23.86
C GLN A 101 -11.79 -0.51 25.06
N LYS A 102 -12.27 -1.67 25.53
CA LYS A 102 -11.67 -2.39 26.66
C LYS A 102 -10.25 -2.88 26.31
N ALA A 103 -10.08 -3.55 25.17
CA ALA A 103 -8.79 -4.11 24.78
C ALA A 103 -7.76 -3.02 24.42
N GLY A 104 -8.21 -1.91 23.86
CA GLY A 104 -7.39 -0.77 23.46
C GLY A 104 -7.20 0.32 24.54
N ALA A 105 -7.63 0.09 25.77
CA ALA A 105 -7.71 1.13 26.81
C ALA A 105 -6.37 1.86 27.06
N ALA A 106 -5.25 1.14 27.08
CA ALA A 106 -3.92 1.74 27.25
C ALA A 106 -3.53 2.72 26.14
N TYR A 107 -4.00 2.47 24.92
CA TYR A 107 -3.81 3.36 23.78
C TYR A 107 -4.86 4.49 23.76
N ASN A 108 -6.15 4.13 23.89
CA ASN A 108 -7.26 5.08 23.73
C ASN A 108 -7.30 6.13 24.85
N ASN A 109 -6.86 5.75 26.08
CA ASN A 109 -6.88 6.61 27.27
C ASN A 109 -5.48 7.12 27.66
N ALA A 110 -4.49 7.01 26.73
CA ALA A 110 -3.15 7.51 26.99
C ALA A 110 -3.18 9.01 27.31
N VAL A 111 -2.54 9.39 28.43
CA VAL A 111 -2.46 10.80 28.86
C VAL A 111 -1.41 11.55 28.02
N TYR A 112 -1.54 12.87 27.88
CA TYR A 112 -0.65 13.67 27.03
C TYR A 112 0.83 13.61 27.44
N THR A 113 1.12 13.37 28.71
CA THR A 113 2.49 13.20 29.25
C THR A 113 3.09 11.82 28.97
N ASN A 114 2.26 10.86 28.55
CA ASN A 114 2.68 9.49 28.20
C ASN A 114 1.90 8.99 26.97
N ALA A 115 2.04 9.71 25.88
CA ALA A 115 1.34 9.41 24.63
C ALA A 115 1.79 8.07 24.04
N ALA A 116 0.86 7.32 23.44
CA ALA A 116 1.11 6.02 22.82
C ALA A 116 2.01 6.12 21.56
N TYR A 117 2.12 7.29 20.96
CA TYR A 117 2.96 7.59 19.79
C TYR A 117 3.31 9.08 19.77
N THR A 118 4.29 9.48 18.95
CA THR A 118 4.66 10.90 18.80
C THR A 118 3.82 11.61 17.75
N ARG A 119 3.56 10.91 16.61
CA ARG A 119 2.73 11.40 15.50
C ARG A 119 2.05 10.23 14.81
N MET A 120 0.94 10.53 14.16
CA MET A 120 0.22 9.60 13.31
C MET A 120 -0.15 10.31 12.00
N GLU A 121 0.09 9.63 10.88
CA GLU A 121 -0.33 10.07 9.56
C GLU A 121 -1.35 9.09 9.00
N VAL A 122 -2.30 9.60 8.22
CA VAL A 122 -3.25 8.77 7.46
C VAL A 122 -3.14 9.17 6.00
N ILE A 123 -2.82 8.19 5.17
CA ILE A 123 -2.69 8.35 3.72
C ILE A 123 -3.81 7.55 3.07
N LEU A 124 -4.60 8.19 2.23
CA LEU A 124 -5.64 7.54 1.44
C LEU A 124 -5.16 7.37 0.01
N LEU A 125 -5.31 6.15 -0.48
CA LEU A 125 -4.82 5.76 -1.79
C LEU A 125 -5.96 5.14 -2.62
N LYS A 126 -5.87 5.33 -3.95
CA LYS A 126 -6.78 4.76 -4.93
C LYS A 126 -6.00 3.87 -5.88
N ALA A 127 -6.41 2.62 -6.00
CA ALA A 127 -5.77 1.62 -6.84
C ALA A 127 -5.62 2.07 -8.30
N PHE A 128 -4.53 1.66 -8.95
CA PHE A 128 -4.30 1.90 -10.37
C PHE A 128 -5.28 1.13 -11.26
N SER A 129 -5.45 1.57 -12.50
CA SER A 129 -6.41 0.99 -13.45
C SER A 129 -6.06 -0.44 -13.82
N LEU A 130 -4.77 -0.75 -14.05
CA LEU A 130 -4.30 -2.08 -14.42
C LEU A 130 -3.94 -2.97 -13.21
N ALA A 131 -4.07 -2.44 -12.00
CA ALA A 131 -3.98 -3.16 -10.75
C ALA A 131 -5.10 -2.70 -9.80
N PRO A 132 -6.39 -2.93 -10.14
CA PRO A 132 -7.53 -2.34 -9.45
C PRO A 132 -7.77 -2.91 -8.06
N GLN A 133 -7.13 -4.02 -7.70
CA GLN A 133 -7.26 -4.71 -6.42
C GLN A 133 -5.89 -5.13 -5.90
N MET A 134 -5.76 -5.13 -4.57
CA MET A 134 -4.58 -5.67 -3.91
C MET A 134 -4.44 -7.18 -4.15
N LYS A 135 -3.22 -7.68 -4.01
CA LYS A 135 -2.93 -9.11 -4.03
C LYS A 135 -2.13 -9.50 -2.81
N LEU A 136 -2.53 -10.58 -2.16
CA LEU A 136 -1.67 -11.20 -1.15
C LEU A 136 -0.45 -11.81 -1.84
N PRO A 137 0.76 -11.55 -1.34
CA PRO A 137 1.97 -12.11 -1.91
C PRO A 137 2.04 -13.62 -1.64
N LYS A 138 2.61 -14.35 -2.59
CA LYS A 138 2.86 -15.79 -2.47
C LYS A 138 4.29 -16.02 -1.99
N LEU A 139 4.54 -15.80 -0.70
CA LEU A 139 5.84 -16.00 -0.07
C LEU A 139 5.81 -17.26 0.81
N ILE A 140 6.91 -18.02 0.76
CA ILE A 140 7.10 -19.26 1.55
C ILE A 140 8.00 -19.06 2.76
N ALA A 141 8.87 -18.03 2.74
CA ALA A 141 9.72 -17.70 3.87
C ALA A 141 8.91 -17.39 5.14
N ALA A 142 9.51 -17.59 6.30
CA ALA A 142 8.94 -17.17 7.57
C ALA A 142 8.75 -15.65 7.61
N LYS A 143 7.71 -15.16 8.32
CA LYS A 143 7.37 -13.73 8.35
C LYS A 143 8.54 -12.82 8.72
N ASN A 144 9.38 -13.25 9.66
CA ASN A 144 10.54 -12.51 10.12
C ASN A 144 11.70 -12.43 9.12
N GLU A 145 11.65 -13.19 8.03
CA GLU A 145 12.63 -13.14 6.93
C GLU A 145 12.16 -12.27 5.77
N ARG A 146 10.80 -12.16 5.60
CA ARG A 146 10.19 -11.46 4.48
C ARG A 146 10.54 -9.98 4.48
N VAL A 147 10.72 -9.44 3.28
CA VAL A 147 10.90 -8.00 3.05
C VAL A 147 9.75 -7.49 2.22
N TYR A 148 9.05 -6.51 2.74
CA TYR A 148 8.09 -5.70 2.00
C TYR A 148 8.72 -4.35 1.69
N GLU A 149 8.70 -3.95 0.44
CA GLU A 149 9.25 -2.67 0.01
C GLU A 149 8.12 -1.73 -0.39
N LEU A 150 7.88 -0.72 0.45
CA LEU A 150 6.96 0.36 0.17
C LEU A 150 7.73 1.51 -0.45
N ARG A 151 7.32 1.96 -1.62
CA ARG A 151 7.89 3.13 -2.27
C ARG A 151 6.87 4.25 -2.42
N SER A 152 7.33 5.48 -2.24
CA SER A 152 6.60 6.72 -2.51
C SER A 152 7.36 7.51 -3.55
N TYR A 153 6.70 7.89 -4.65
CA TYR A 153 7.28 8.67 -5.73
C TYR A 153 6.53 9.99 -5.86
N GLU A 154 7.20 11.07 -5.49
CA GLU A 154 6.68 12.43 -5.61
C GLU A 154 6.94 12.99 -7.00
N SER A 155 6.07 13.86 -7.46
CA SER A 155 6.23 14.60 -8.72
C SER A 155 6.13 16.11 -8.48
N ALA A 156 6.77 16.88 -9.34
CA ALA A 156 6.81 18.33 -9.19
C ALA A 156 5.46 19.03 -9.46
N THR A 157 4.57 18.40 -10.22
CA THR A 157 3.23 18.91 -10.53
C THR A 157 2.26 17.75 -10.77
N GLU A 158 0.95 18.02 -10.68
CA GLU A 158 -0.10 17.04 -10.96
C GLU A 158 -0.06 16.51 -12.40
N LYS A 159 0.35 17.34 -13.36
CA LYS A 159 0.52 16.94 -14.77
C LYS A 159 1.66 15.93 -14.92
N ILE A 160 2.79 16.19 -14.29
CA ILE A 160 3.95 15.27 -14.29
C ILE A 160 3.59 13.98 -13.55
N PHE A 161 2.92 14.09 -12.43
CA PHE A 161 2.38 12.95 -11.68
C PHE A 161 1.45 12.07 -12.52
N ALA A 162 0.48 12.67 -13.22
CA ALA A 162 -0.43 11.93 -14.11
C ALA A 162 0.35 11.16 -15.20
N ASN A 163 1.44 11.74 -15.73
CA ASN A 163 2.30 11.06 -16.68
C ASN A 163 3.08 9.89 -16.06
N LYS A 164 3.54 10.02 -14.80
CA LYS A 164 4.16 8.88 -14.09
C LYS A 164 3.15 7.75 -13.83
N VAL A 165 1.91 8.07 -13.46
CA VAL A 165 0.82 7.09 -13.32
C VAL A 165 0.52 6.41 -14.67
N TYR A 166 0.51 7.15 -15.77
CA TYR A 166 0.38 6.62 -17.13
C TYR A 166 1.53 5.66 -17.48
N MET A 167 2.77 6.02 -17.17
CA MET A 167 3.94 5.16 -17.37
C MET A 167 3.79 3.81 -16.66
N PHE A 168 3.28 3.80 -15.42
CA PHE A 168 3.02 2.56 -14.68
C PHE A 168 1.96 1.69 -15.36
N ASN A 169 0.86 2.29 -15.78
CA ASN A 169 -0.28 1.57 -16.37
C ASN A 169 0.00 1.26 -17.84
N GLU A 170 -0.14 2.24 -18.71
CA GLU A 170 -0.11 2.07 -20.18
C GLU A 170 1.32 2.02 -20.73
N GLY A 171 2.32 2.59 -20.00
CA GLY A 171 3.74 2.49 -20.38
C GLY A 171 4.34 1.10 -20.14
N GLY A 172 3.64 0.22 -19.38
CA GLY A 172 4.02 -1.19 -19.22
C GLY A 172 4.91 -1.50 -18.01
N GLU A 173 5.11 -0.54 -17.07
CA GLU A 173 5.94 -0.77 -15.89
C GLU A 173 5.31 -1.84 -14.96
N ILE A 174 3.97 -1.87 -14.81
CA ILE A 174 3.25 -2.92 -14.05
C ILE A 174 3.45 -4.30 -14.70
N ASP A 175 3.40 -4.40 -16.01
CA ASP A 175 3.58 -5.69 -16.71
C ASP A 175 5.03 -6.18 -16.59
N LEU A 176 6.00 -5.27 -16.57
CA LEU A 176 7.39 -5.60 -16.28
C LEU A 176 7.55 -6.15 -14.86
N PHE A 177 6.96 -5.53 -13.84
CA PHE A 177 6.95 -6.05 -12.48
C PHE A 177 6.33 -7.45 -12.39
N LYS A 178 5.21 -7.68 -13.09
CA LYS A 178 4.57 -9.00 -13.15
C LYS A 178 5.48 -10.05 -13.79
N ARG A 179 6.09 -9.73 -14.93
CA ARG A 179 6.99 -10.64 -15.65
C ARG A 179 8.23 -11.01 -14.82
N LEU A 180 8.72 -10.07 -14.02
CA LEU A 180 9.86 -10.26 -13.14
C LEU A 180 9.48 -10.79 -11.74
N ASN A 181 8.22 -11.20 -11.52
CA ASN A 181 7.73 -11.82 -10.28
C ASN A 181 7.95 -11.00 -9.00
N PHE A 182 7.75 -9.69 -9.04
CA PHE A 182 7.94 -8.80 -7.88
C PHE A 182 6.93 -9.01 -6.73
N ASN A 183 5.99 -9.94 -6.85
CA ASN A 183 4.96 -10.18 -5.83
C ASN A 183 4.32 -8.88 -5.31
N ALA A 184 3.90 -8.01 -6.22
CA ALA A 184 3.35 -6.71 -5.86
C ALA A 184 2.05 -6.85 -5.08
N VAL A 185 1.94 -6.12 -3.98
CA VAL A 185 0.75 -6.06 -3.13
C VAL A 185 -0.26 -5.07 -3.69
N PHE A 186 0.17 -3.86 -4.00
CA PHE A 186 -0.66 -2.82 -4.60
C PHE A 186 0.17 -1.78 -5.38
N TYR A 187 -0.50 -1.05 -6.27
CA TYR A 187 -0.05 0.18 -6.90
C TYR A 187 -1.19 1.19 -6.79
N ALA A 188 -0.91 2.42 -6.33
CA ALA A 188 -1.97 3.38 -6.06
C ALA A 188 -1.52 4.84 -6.18
N GLU A 189 -2.46 5.71 -6.53
CA GLU A 189 -2.37 7.16 -6.41
C GLU A 189 -2.68 7.57 -4.97
N VAL A 190 -1.89 8.44 -4.37
CA VAL A 190 -2.27 9.14 -3.13
C VAL A 190 -3.32 10.20 -3.49
N ILE A 191 -4.49 10.10 -2.85
CA ILE A 191 -5.60 11.05 -3.05
C ILE A 191 -5.79 12.01 -1.89
N ALA A 192 -5.23 11.68 -0.72
CA ALA A 192 -5.12 12.55 0.45
C ALA A 192 -3.99 12.06 1.35
N GLY A 193 -3.12 12.95 1.81
CA GLY A 193 -1.97 12.66 2.65
C GLY A 193 -0.89 13.72 2.51
N SER A 194 0.27 13.46 3.10
CA SER A 194 1.49 14.26 2.92
C SER A 194 2.17 13.94 1.58
N HIS A 195 3.11 14.80 1.16
CA HIS A 195 3.98 14.59 0.00
C HIS A 195 3.27 14.50 -1.36
N MET A 196 2.12 15.16 -1.52
CA MET A 196 1.38 15.19 -2.79
C MET A 196 1.96 16.24 -3.78
N PRO A 197 1.85 15.96 -5.11
CA PRO A 197 1.26 14.77 -5.72
C PRO A 197 2.24 13.60 -5.71
N ASN A 198 1.79 12.42 -5.26
CA ASN A 198 2.61 11.21 -5.26
C ASN A 198 1.81 9.92 -5.49
N LEU A 199 2.50 8.89 -5.91
CA LEU A 199 2.01 7.53 -5.96
C LEU A 199 2.79 6.66 -4.96
N MET A 200 2.14 5.60 -4.51
CA MET A 200 2.79 4.59 -3.68
C MET A 200 2.51 3.20 -4.22
N TYR A 201 3.47 2.30 -4.05
CA TYR A 201 3.29 0.89 -4.33
C TYR A 201 4.09 0.02 -3.36
N MET A 202 3.66 -1.22 -3.20
CA MET A 202 4.34 -2.18 -2.33
C MET A 202 4.63 -3.46 -3.09
N THR A 203 5.89 -3.87 -3.06
CA THR A 203 6.38 -5.18 -3.55
C THR A 203 6.86 -6.02 -2.38
N SER A 204 7.00 -7.32 -2.57
CA SER A 204 7.38 -8.22 -1.49
C SER A 204 8.32 -9.33 -1.96
N PHE A 205 9.20 -9.77 -1.06
CA PHE A 205 10.32 -10.67 -1.35
C PHE A 205 10.49 -11.66 -0.22
N GLU A 206 11.04 -12.84 -0.52
CA GLU A 206 11.33 -13.87 0.48
C GLU A 206 12.31 -13.37 1.56
N ASN A 207 13.30 -12.57 1.14
CA ASN A 207 14.31 -11.96 2.00
C ASN A 207 15.03 -10.82 1.27
N LYS A 208 16.04 -10.21 1.93
CA LYS A 208 16.79 -9.10 1.38
C LYS A 208 17.60 -9.49 0.13
N THR A 209 18.22 -10.68 0.11
CA THR A 209 18.99 -11.17 -1.05
C THR A 209 18.09 -11.37 -2.26
N ASP A 210 16.91 -11.94 -2.06
CA ASP A 210 15.91 -12.12 -3.11
C ASP A 210 15.43 -10.76 -3.67
N ARG A 211 15.21 -9.79 -2.79
CA ARG A 211 14.90 -8.40 -3.19
C ARG A 211 15.99 -7.80 -4.07
N GLU A 212 17.25 -7.93 -3.69
CA GLU A 212 18.39 -7.38 -4.44
C GLU A 212 18.51 -8.02 -5.83
N ALA A 213 18.30 -9.33 -5.93
CA ALA A 213 18.29 -10.06 -7.21
C ALA A 213 17.16 -9.59 -8.14
N HIS A 214 15.93 -9.38 -7.60
CA HIS A 214 14.80 -8.89 -8.37
C HIS A 214 15.04 -7.48 -8.91
N TRP A 215 15.53 -6.56 -8.08
CA TRP A 215 15.84 -5.20 -8.51
C TRP A 215 16.97 -5.14 -9.53
N LYS A 216 18.00 -6.00 -9.38
CA LYS A 216 19.05 -6.13 -10.39
C LYS A 216 18.45 -6.55 -11.74
N ASN A 217 17.62 -7.60 -11.74
CA ASN A 217 16.96 -8.09 -12.95
C ASN A 217 16.05 -7.01 -13.58
N PHE A 218 15.39 -6.19 -12.77
CA PHE A 218 14.57 -5.09 -13.25
C PHE A 218 15.42 -4.04 -13.98
N VAL A 219 16.46 -3.53 -13.34
CA VAL A 219 17.35 -2.50 -13.91
C VAL A 219 18.07 -3.00 -15.17
N ASP A 220 18.46 -4.28 -15.19
CA ASP A 220 19.17 -4.88 -16.32
C ASP A 220 18.24 -5.27 -17.47
N SER A 221 16.92 -5.31 -17.27
CA SER A 221 15.98 -5.71 -18.29
C SER A 221 15.97 -4.77 -19.51
N PRO A 222 15.90 -5.31 -20.74
CA PRO A 222 15.83 -4.49 -21.94
C PRO A 222 14.61 -3.57 -21.96
N GLU A 223 13.49 -4.04 -21.38
CA GLU A 223 12.24 -3.28 -21.32
C GLU A 223 12.40 -2.04 -20.43
N TRP A 224 12.99 -2.19 -19.25
CA TRP A 224 13.26 -1.03 -18.37
C TRP A 224 14.23 -0.05 -19.01
N LYS A 225 15.33 -0.55 -19.59
CA LYS A 225 16.31 0.29 -20.29
C LYS A 225 15.65 1.10 -21.42
N LYS A 226 14.72 0.50 -22.16
CA LYS A 226 13.96 1.20 -23.18
C LYS A 226 12.98 2.19 -22.55
N LEU A 227 12.13 1.76 -21.59
CA LEU A 227 11.08 2.57 -21.00
C LEU A 227 11.65 3.79 -20.26
N SER A 228 12.73 3.60 -19.48
CA SER A 228 13.35 4.66 -18.69
C SER A 228 14.09 5.72 -19.50
N THR A 229 14.35 5.48 -20.80
CA THR A 229 15.02 6.44 -21.69
C THR A 229 14.06 7.18 -22.61
N LEU A 230 12.77 6.84 -22.60
CA LEU A 230 11.77 7.57 -23.41
C LEU A 230 11.66 9.03 -22.95
N PRO A 231 11.75 10.00 -23.87
CA PRO A 231 11.72 11.43 -23.53
C PRO A 231 10.48 11.86 -22.76
N GLU A 232 9.32 11.28 -23.08
CA GLU A 232 8.04 11.56 -22.42
C GLU A 232 7.98 11.15 -20.96
N TYR A 233 8.88 10.25 -20.49
CA TYR A 233 8.91 9.79 -19.10
C TYR A 233 10.08 10.35 -18.27
N GLN A 234 10.91 11.21 -18.88
CA GLN A 234 11.99 11.85 -18.15
C GLN A 234 11.47 12.86 -17.12
N ASN A 235 12.17 12.95 -15.98
CA ASN A 235 11.89 13.91 -14.91
C ASN A 235 10.46 13.81 -14.31
N ASN A 236 9.85 12.63 -14.38
CA ASN A 236 8.51 12.39 -13.81
C ASN A 236 8.51 12.28 -12.28
N VAL A 237 9.66 12.09 -11.66
CA VAL A 237 9.83 11.92 -10.21
C VAL A 237 10.80 12.95 -9.68
N SER A 238 10.37 13.72 -8.68
CA SER A 238 11.17 14.73 -7.99
C SER A 238 11.82 14.20 -6.71
N HIS A 239 11.18 13.23 -6.03
CA HIS A 239 11.69 12.60 -4.82
C HIS A 239 11.20 11.15 -4.72
N ILE A 240 12.03 10.29 -4.12
CA ILE A 240 11.72 8.87 -3.89
C ILE A 240 12.02 8.51 -2.43
N ASP A 241 11.01 8.00 -1.73
CA ASP A 241 11.20 7.30 -0.47
C ASP A 241 11.12 5.80 -0.67
N ILE A 242 12.03 5.07 -0.05
CA ILE A 242 12.08 3.60 -0.05
C ILE A 242 12.07 3.11 1.40
N MET A 243 10.99 2.46 1.81
CA MET A 243 10.83 1.89 3.13
C MET A 243 10.90 0.36 3.04
N LEU A 244 11.90 -0.24 3.67
CA LEU A 244 12.00 -1.69 3.83
C LEU A 244 11.30 -2.08 5.12
N LEU A 245 10.26 -2.90 4.99
CA LEU A 245 9.33 -3.24 6.04
C LEU A 245 9.37 -4.74 6.34
N GLN A 246 9.17 -5.08 7.60
CA GLN A 246 8.98 -6.45 8.07
C GLN A 246 7.57 -6.59 8.65
N PRO A 247 6.80 -7.63 8.27
CA PRO A 247 5.48 -7.85 8.82
C PRO A 247 5.56 -8.25 10.29
N MET A 248 4.62 -7.76 11.09
CA MET A 248 4.45 -8.23 12.46
C MET A 248 3.82 -9.64 12.44
N GLU A 249 4.13 -10.47 13.46
CA GLU A 249 3.61 -11.83 13.55
C GLU A 249 2.08 -11.92 13.48
N TYR A 250 1.38 -10.92 14.01
CA TYR A 250 -0.08 -10.82 13.99
C TYR A 250 -0.65 -10.13 12.75
N SER A 251 0.19 -9.71 11.80
CA SER A 251 -0.24 -9.20 10.49
C SER A 251 -0.92 -10.30 9.68
N ASP A 252 -1.89 -9.94 8.84
CA ASP A 252 -2.50 -10.88 7.89
C ASP A 252 -1.54 -11.26 6.72
N PHE A 253 -0.40 -10.57 6.62
CA PHE A 253 0.63 -10.73 5.58
C PHE A 253 1.73 -11.70 5.96
#